data_78b2aa7226b067dac034a16964580dcd
#
_entry.id   78b2aa7226b067dac034a16964580dcd
#
_cell.length_a   1.000
_cell.length_b   1.000
_cell.length_c   1.000
_cell.angle_alpha   90.00
_cell.angle_beta   90.00
_cell.angle_gamma   90.00
#
_symmetry.space_group_name_H-M   'P 1'
#
loop_
_entity.id
_entity.type
_entity.pdbx_description
1 polymer ?
#
loop_
_entity_poly.entity_id
_entity_poly.type
_entity_poly.pdbx_seq_one_letter_code
_entity_poly.pdbx_strand_id
1 'polypeptide(L)'
;MTSPPAFFAVSNLNTFYGRAHILHGVSFSMEPGEVVAMVGRNGAGKSTTMKSIMGLVPSTSGTVQFDGHNIAAKEPFEIARLGLGYVPEERRIFSDLTVMENLRVGERPSRPGAPYWTPDALFELFPNLGRMKHRMGGQMSGGEQQMLTIARTLMGNPRLVLLDEPSEGLAPVIIEDMAKAIIRLKDQGLTVLISEQNLHFAHLVANRAIIIEKGMIQFDGPMQTLTSDASIRERYLAV
;
A
#
# COMPACT_ATOMS: atom_id res chain seq x y z
N MET A 1 17.07 -6.53 -27.90
CA MET A 1 16.73 -5.28 -27.19
C MET A 1 16.15 -5.70 -25.85
N THR A 2 16.86 -5.44 -24.75
CA THR A 2 16.34 -5.70 -23.40
C THR A 2 15.23 -4.69 -23.12
N SER A 3 14.03 -5.16 -22.82
CA SER A 3 12.94 -4.29 -22.35
C SER A 3 13.45 -3.40 -21.21
N PRO A 4 13.02 -2.13 -21.12
CA PRO A 4 13.40 -1.28 -19.99
C PRO A 4 13.03 -2.01 -18.68
N PRO A 5 13.84 -1.85 -17.63
CA PRO A 5 13.53 -2.48 -16.35
C PRO A 5 12.17 -2.00 -15.86
N ALA A 6 11.35 -2.92 -15.37
CA ALA A 6 10.06 -2.60 -14.78
C ALA A 6 10.23 -1.57 -13.65
N PHE A 7 9.28 -0.65 -13.52
CA PHE A 7 9.28 0.36 -12.45
C PHE A 7 9.31 -0.30 -11.07
N PHE A 8 8.46 -1.32 -10.89
CA PHE A 8 8.45 -2.14 -9.68
C PHE A 8 8.24 -3.61 -10.04
N ALA A 9 9.08 -4.49 -9.51
CA ALA A 9 8.96 -5.93 -9.73
C ALA A 9 9.44 -6.72 -8.52
N VAL A 10 8.65 -7.69 -8.14
CA VAL A 10 8.98 -8.74 -7.16
C VAL A 10 9.18 -10.03 -7.94
N SER A 11 10.29 -10.73 -7.71
CA SER A 11 10.61 -11.97 -8.42
C SER A 11 11.04 -13.05 -7.45
N ASN A 12 10.29 -14.15 -7.45
CA ASN A 12 10.55 -15.38 -6.69
C ASN A 12 10.83 -15.11 -5.19
N LEU A 13 10.04 -14.21 -4.57
CA LEU A 13 10.22 -13.80 -3.18
C LEU A 13 9.80 -14.91 -2.23
N ASN A 14 10.74 -15.36 -1.39
CA ASN A 14 10.51 -16.35 -0.35
C ASN A 14 10.79 -15.74 1.02
N THR A 15 9.87 -15.94 1.96
CA THR A 15 9.96 -15.34 3.31
C THR A 15 9.54 -16.36 4.37
N PHE A 16 10.28 -16.39 5.48
CA PHE A 16 10.05 -17.27 6.61
C PHE A 16 9.87 -16.48 7.91
N TYR A 17 9.03 -16.98 8.81
CA TYR A 17 9.02 -16.64 10.22
C TYR A 17 9.54 -17.83 11.02
N GLY A 18 10.79 -17.78 11.44
CA GLY A 18 11.47 -18.91 12.02
C GLY A 18 11.51 -20.10 11.04
N ARG A 19 10.80 -21.20 11.35
CA ARG A 19 10.70 -22.37 10.48
C ARG A 19 9.50 -22.35 9.56
N ALA A 20 8.57 -21.42 9.74
CA ALA A 20 7.34 -21.36 8.94
C ALA A 20 7.62 -20.63 7.63
N HIS A 21 7.53 -21.33 6.50
CA HIS A 21 7.60 -20.75 5.16
C HIS A 21 6.27 -20.08 4.84
N ILE A 22 6.26 -18.78 4.66
CA ILE A 22 5.05 -17.98 4.47
C ILE A 22 4.86 -17.55 3.02
N LEU A 23 5.92 -17.09 2.36
CA LEU A 23 5.86 -16.71 0.95
C LEU A 23 6.64 -17.72 0.11
N HIS A 24 5.99 -18.26 -0.89
CA HIS A 24 6.47 -19.34 -1.74
C HIS A 24 6.67 -18.85 -3.17
N GLY A 25 7.76 -18.12 -3.42
CA GLY A 25 8.11 -17.66 -4.76
C GLY A 25 7.18 -16.59 -5.34
N VAL A 26 6.71 -15.66 -4.51
CA VAL A 26 5.82 -14.56 -4.95
C VAL A 26 6.50 -13.73 -6.03
N SER A 27 5.79 -13.55 -7.16
CA SER A 27 6.30 -12.81 -8.32
C SER A 27 5.18 -11.99 -8.96
N PHE A 28 5.41 -10.68 -9.13
CA PHE A 28 4.52 -9.74 -9.85
C PHE A 28 5.28 -8.46 -10.18
N SER A 29 4.72 -7.63 -11.04
CA SER A 29 5.28 -6.31 -11.40
C SER A 29 4.19 -5.27 -11.41
N MET A 30 4.57 -3.99 -11.37
CA MET A 30 3.67 -2.84 -11.47
C MET A 30 4.29 -1.77 -12.36
N GLU A 31 3.42 -1.09 -13.12
CA GLU A 31 3.79 0.07 -13.91
C GLU A 31 3.58 1.37 -13.13
N PRO A 32 4.28 2.46 -13.50
CA PRO A 32 4.05 3.77 -12.88
C PRO A 32 2.59 4.23 -12.98
N GLY A 33 2.04 4.75 -11.87
CA GLY A 33 0.65 5.24 -11.80
C GLY A 33 -0.41 4.14 -11.74
N GLU A 34 -0.02 2.87 -11.65
CA GLU A 34 -0.94 1.75 -11.50
C GLU A 34 -1.43 1.62 -10.06
N VAL A 35 -2.72 1.30 -9.88
CA VAL A 35 -3.29 0.86 -8.60
C VAL A 35 -3.63 -0.62 -8.71
N VAL A 36 -2.92 -1.43 -7.92
CA VAL A 36 -3.09 -2.89 -7.87
C VAL A 36 -3.60 -3.32 -6.51
N ALA A 37 -4.63 -4.14 -6.49
CA ALA A 37 -5.13 -4.75 -5.26
C ALA A 37 -4.61 -6.19 -5.11
N MET A 38 -3.85 -6.45 -4.04
CA MET A 38 -3.48 -7.79 -3.61
C MET A 38 -4.56 -8.31 -2.68
N VAL A 39 -5.41 -9.19 -3.16
CA VAL A 39 -6.55 -9.73 -2.42
C VAL A 39 -6.30 -11.16 -1.95
N GLY A 40 -6.87 -11.51 -0.81
CA GLY A 40 -6.73 -12.85 -0.21
C GLY A 40 -7.24 -12.87 1.22
N ARG A 41 -7.48 -14.07 1.72
CA ARG A 41 -7.96 -14.30 3.10
C ARG A 41 -6.92 -13.88 4.15
N ASN A 42 -7.34 -13.79 5.42
CA ASN A 42 -6.41 -13.62 6.53
C ASN A 42 -5.40 -14.76 6.56
N GLY A 43 -4.11 -14.42 6.77
CA GLY A 43 -3.02 -15.39 6.74
C GLY A 43 -2.58 -15.84 5.33
N ALA A 44 -3.14 -15.28 4.25
CA ALA A 44 -2.75 -15.65 2.88
C ALA A 44 -1.32 -15.22 2.49
N GLY A 45 -0.72 -14.26 3.22
CA GLY A 45 0.62 -13.74 2.95
C GLY A 45 0.67 -12.27 2.50
N LYS A 46 -0.47 -11.54 2.45
CA LYS A 46 -0.56 -10.14 2.01
C LYS A 46 0.40 -9.22 2.76
N SER A 47 0.20 -9.05 4.07
CA SER A 47 1.02 -8.18 4.93
C SER A 47 2.48 -8.65 4.99
N THR A 48 2.73 -9.97 4.93
CA THR A 48 4.10 -10.52 4.86
C THR A 48 4.78 -10.08 3.56
N THR A 49 4.07 -10.09 2.43
CA THR A 49 4.60 -9.61 1.15
C THR A 49 4.99 -8.13 1.25
N MET A 50 4.12 -7.27 1.77
CA MET A 50 4.42 -5.84 1.95
C MET A 50 5.58 -5.59 2.92
N LYS A 51 5.60 -6.30 4.06
CA LYS A 51 6.68 -6.20 5.04
C LYS A 51 8.02 -6.69 4.48
N SER A 52 8.02 -7.73 3.64
CA SER A 52 9.23 -8.22 2.97
C SER A 52 9.74 -7.22 1.91
N ILE A 53 8.85 -6.61 1.14
CA ILE A 53 9.19 -5.54 0.19
C ILE A 53 9.84 -4.36 0.91
N MET A 54 9.32 -3.99 2.08
CA MET A 54 9.83 -2.88 2.89
C MET A 54 11.09 -3.23 3.71
N GLY A 55 11.62 -4.45 3.63
CA GLY A 55 12.74 -4.88 4.46
C GLY A 55 12.43 -5.02 5.95
N LEU A 56 11.15 -4.95 6.36
CA LEU A 56 10.72 -5.13 7.75
C LEU A 56 10.77 -6.61 8.18
N VAL A 57 10.64 -7.50 7.21
CA VAL A 57 10.83 -8.94 7.37
C VAL A 57 11.82 -9.38 6.29
N PRO A 58 12.99 -9.94 6.66
CA PRO A 58 13.98 -10.32 5.68
C PRO A 58 13.46 -11.45 4.79
N SER A 59 13.58 -11.27 3.46
CA SER A 59 13.37 -12.35 2.50
C SER A 59 14.57 -13.29 2.49
N THR A 60 14.30 -14.59 2.34
CA THR A 60 15.36 -15.61 2.29
C THR A 60 15.96 -15.73 0.90
N SER A 61 15.15 -15.47 -0.13
CA SER A 61 15.55 -15.45 -1.54
C SER A 61 14.58 -14.62 -2.37
N GLY A 62 14.94 -14.36 -3.61
CA GLY A 62 14.21 -13.54 -4.54
C GLY A 62 14.80 -12.14 -4.67
N THR A 63 14.18 -11.34 -5.53
CA THR A 63 14.59 -9.94 -5.76
C THR A 63 13.38 -9.03 -5.71
N VAL A 64 13.60 -7.79 -5.26
CA VAL A 64 12.63 -6.69 -5.32
C VAL A 64 13.30 -5.53 -6.05
N GLN A 65 12.84 -5.23 -7.24
CA GLN A 65 13.32 -4.10 -8.04
C GLN A 65 12.37 -2.93 -7.87
N PHE A 66 12.91 -1.76 -7.57
CA PHE A 66 12.16 -0.52 -7.49
C PHE A 66 12.99 0.61 -8.12
N ASP A 67 12.43 1.24 -9.16
CA ASP A 67 13.04 2.36 -9.87
C ASP A 67 14.52 2.09 -10.26
N GLY A 68 14.78 0.91 -10.82
CA GLY A 68 16.12 0.48 -11.24
C GLY A 68 17.04 0.00 -10.12
N HIS A 69 16.58 -0.02 -8.85
CA HIS A 69 17.35 -0.47 -7.71
C HIS A 69 16.85 -1.82 -7.18
N ASN A 70 17.75 -2.75 -6.89
CA ASN A 70 17.39 -3.94 -6.09
C ASN A 70 17.34 -3.52 -4.62
N ILE A 71 16.16 -3.66 -3.99
CA ILE A 71 15.91 -3.26 -2.61
C ILE A 71 15.76 -4.44 -1.64
N ALA A 72 15.84 -5.69 -2.09
CA ALA A 72 15.58 -6.88 -1.28
C ALA A 72 16.48 -7.03 -0.03
N ALA A 73 17.69 -6.43 -0.04
CA ALA A 73 18.63 -6.49 1.08
C ALA A 73 18.86 -5.11 1.74
N LYS A 74 18.01 -4.13 1.45
CA LYS A 74 18.12 -2.78 2.01
C LYS A 74 17.34 -2.65 3.31
N GLU A 75 17.84 -1.77 4.17
CA GLU A 75 17.13 -1.40 5.39
C GLU A 75 15.86 -0.57 5.09
N PRO A 76 14.80 -0.67 5.89
CA PRO A 76 13.54 0.03 5.66
C PRO A 76 13.68 1.54 5.42
N PHE A 77 14.59 2.18 6.16
CA PHE A 77 14.82 3.63 5.99
C PHE A 77 15.50 3.98 4.65
N GLU A 78 16.32 3.09 4.09
CA GLU A 78 16.92 3.26 2.77
C GLU A 78 15.85 3.13 1.69
N ILE A 79 14.99 2.12 1.82
CA ILE A 79 13.86 1.89 0.91
C ILE A 79 12.91 3.10 0.90
N ALA A 80 12.57 3.62 2.08
CA ALA A 80 11.76 4.82 2.21
C ALA A 80 12.43 6.06 1.56
N ARG A 81 13.75 6.20 1.68
CA ARG A 81 14.52 7.27 1.02
C ARG A 81 14.53 7.16 -0.50
N LEU A 82 14.40 5.97 -1.06
CA LEU A 82 14.22 5.78 -2.50
C LEU A 82 12.84 6.20 -3.00
N GLY A 83 11.86 6.37 -2.11
CA GLY A 83 10.52 6.84 -2.45
C GLY A 83 9.44 5.76 -2.41
N LEU A 84 9.65 4.69 -1.65
CA LEU A 84 8.63 3.69 -1.37
C LEU A 84 8.03 3.97 0.01
N GLY A 85 6.73 4.28 0.06
CA GLY A 85 5.99 4.51 1.29
C GLY A 85 5.26 3.26 1.76
N TYR A 86 5.09 3.11 3.09
CA TYR A 86 4.32 2.00 3.66
C TYR A 86 3.38 2.48 4.76
N VAL A 87 2.14 2.09 4.66
CA VAL A 87 1.08 2.32 5.64
C VAL A 87 0.66 0.98 6.20
N PRO A 88 1.05 0.64 7.43
CA PRO A 88 0.68 -0.61 8.07
C PRO A 88 -0.78 -0.60 8.54
N GLU A 89 -1.35 -1.78 8.72
CA GLU A 89 -2.69 -2.02 9.26
C GLU A 89 -2.89 -1.33 10.63
N GLU A 90 -1.88 -1.37 11.50
CA GLU A 90 -1.95 -0.84 12.88
C GLU A 90 -1.92 0.71 12.96
N ARG A 91 -2.05 1.41 11.86
CA ARG A 91 -2.11 2.88 11.73
C ARG A 91 -0.85 3.63 12.17
N ARG A 92 -0.25 3.31 13.32
CA ARG A 92 1.01 3.84 13.88
C ARG A 92 1.18 5.36 13.80
N ILE A 93 0.14 6.10 14.18
CA ILE A 93 0.24 7.56 14.35
C ILE A 93 1.05 7.93 15.61
N PHE A 94 1.55 9.15 15.67
CA PHE A 94 2.09 9.72 16.89
C PHE A 94 0.94 10.35 17.69
N SER A 95 0.46 9.66 18.73
CA SER A 95 -0.72 10.03 19.51
C SER A 95 -0.55 11.37 20.24
N ASP A 96 0.67 11.67 20.67
CA ASP A 96 1.01 12.88 21.43
C ASP A 96 1.40 14.07 20.55
N LEU A 97 1.32 13.90 19.23
CA LEU A 97 1.50 14.98 18.26
C LEU A 97 0.17 15.37 17.64
N THR A 98 0.03 16.64 17.30
CA THR A 98 -1.10 17.14 16.53
C THR A 98 -1.10 16.57 15.10
N VAL A 99 -2.22 16.73 14.38
CA VAL A 99 -2.31 16.37 12.94
C VAL A 99 -1.19 17.04 12.15
N MET A 100 -0.99 18.36 12.34
CA MET A 100 0.05 19.10 11.62
C MET A 100 1.45 18.59 11.96
N GLU A 101 1.75 18.31 13.21
CA GLU A 101 3.05 17.79 13.64
C GLU A 101 3.29 16.36 13.09
N ASN A 102 2.26 15.50 13.08
CA ASN A 102 2.33 14.20 12.43
C ASN A 102 2.73 14.32 10.94
N LEU A 103 2.12 15.26 10.20
CA LEU A 103 2.48 15.50 8.80
C LEU A 103 3.93 15.94 8.65
N ARG A 104 4.39 16.89 9.49
CA ARG A 104 5.78 17.39 9.45
C ARG A 104 6.83 16.31 9.73
N VAL A 105 6.54 15.33 10.57
CA VAL A 105 7.45 14.19 10.78
C VAL A 105 7.68 13.41 9.50
N GLY A 106 6.65 13.30 8.64
CA GLY A 106 6.73 12.62 7.35
C GLY A 106 7.43 13.42 6.26
N GLU A 107 7.60 14.73 6.44
CA GLU A 107 8.04 15.65 5.38
C GLU A 107 9.43 15.29 4.84
N ARG A 108 9.52 15.26 3.51
CA ARG A 108 10.76 15.07 2.75
C ARG A 108 10.76 16.01 1.54
N PRO A 109 11.94 16.36 1.02
CA PRO A 109 12.05 17.12 -0.24
C PRO A 109 11.28 16.43 -1.36
N SER A 110 10.82 17.24 -2.33
CA SER A 110 10.28 16.72 -3.60
C SER A 110 11.28 15.81 -4.29
N ARG A 111 10.76 14.84 -5.05
CA ARG A 111 11.61 13.97 -5.86
C ARG A 111 11.11 13.90 -7.30
N PRO A 112 12.02 13.73 -8.29
CA PRO A 112 11.64 13.61 -9.69
C PRO A 112 10.68 12.43 -9.91
N GLY A 113 9.64 12.66 -10.71
CA GLY A 113 8.66 11.61 -11.06
C GLY A 113 7.70 11.19 -9.95
N ALA A 114 7.67 11.94 -8.83
CA ALA A 114 6.68 11.76 -7.78
C ALA A 114 5.74 12.97 -7.70
N PRO A 115 4.47 12.78 -7.31
CA PRO A 115 3.62 13.90 -6.90
C PRO A 115 4.26 14.66 -5.74
N TYR A 116 4.06 15.98 -5.71
CA TYR A 116 4.57 16.81 -4.62
C TYR A 116 3.45 17.12 -3.62
N TRP A 117 3.62 16.62 -2.40
CA TRP A 117 2.64 16.75 -1.34
C TRP A 117 3.02 17.84 -0.34
N THR A 118 2.09 18.76 -0.12
CA THR A 118 2.15 19.77 0.94
C THR A 118 1.03 19.51 1.94
N PRO A 119 1.10 20.03 3.17
CA PRO A 119 -0.02 19.96 4.10
C PRO A 119 -1.34 20.47 3.51
N ASP A 120 -1.31 21.57 2.73
CA ASP A 120 -2.52 22.12 2.11
C ASP A 120 -3.10 21.18 1.05
N ALA A 121 -2.28 20.60 0.17
CA ALA A 121 -2.73 19.59 -0.80
C ALA A 121 -3.33 18.36 -0.10
N LEU A 122 -2.74 17.93 1.03
CA LEU A 122 -3.27 16.82 1.82
C LEU A 122 -4.58 17.17 2.53
N PHE A 123 -4.79 18.43 2.94
CA PHE A 123 -6.06 18.87 3.49
C PHE A 123 -7.16 19.02 2.44
N GLU A 124 -6.81 19.26 1.18
CA GLU A 124 -7.75 19.17 0.06
C GLU A 124 -8.13 17.71 -0.25
N LEU A 125 -7.16 16.79 -0.13
CA LEU A 125 -7.38 15.35 -0.30
C LEU A 125 -8.19 14.75 0.85
N PHE A 126 -7.89 15.19 2.10
CA PHE A 126 -8.53 14.76 3.35
C PHE A 126 -9.11 15.95 4.12
N PRO A 127 -10.27 16.51 3.71
CA PRO A 127 -10.82 17.74 4.32
C PRO A 127 -11.06 17.63 5.83
N ASN A 128 -11.37 16.44 6.33
CA ASN A 128 -11.55 16.20 7.75
C ASN A 128 -10.27 16.47 8.55
N LEU A 129 -9.09 16.11 8.03
CA LEU A 129 -7.81 16.42 8.68
C LEU A 129 -7.56 17.93 8.70
N GLY A 130 -7.94 18.64 7.63
CA GLY A 130 -7.80 20.08 7.54
C GLY A 130 -8.61 20.85 8.60
N ARG A 131 -9.76 20.31 9.03
CA ARG A 131 -10.61 20.90 10.10
C ARG A 131 -10.04 20.70 11.50
N MET A 132 -9.13 19.75 11.67
CA MET A 132 -8.60 19.39 13.00
C MET A 132 -7.07 19.43 13.07
N LYS A 133 -6.44 20.39 12.37
CA LYS A 133 -4.97 20.56 12.26
C LYS A 133 -4.25 20.55 13.61
N HIS A 134 -4.89 21.05 14.66
CA HIS A 134 -4.32 21.18 16.01
C HIS A 134 -4.81 20.11 16.99
N ARG A 135 -5.64 19.14 16.54
CA ARG A 135 -6.08 18.02 17.37
C ARG A 135 -4.96 17.02 17.54
N MET A 136 -4.80 16.48 18.75
CA MET A 136 -3.85 15.39 19.01
C MET A 136 -4.27 14.10 18.31
N GLY A 137 -3.31 13.36 17.75
CA GLY A 137 -3.58 12.11 17.05
C GLY A 137 -4.32 11.08 17.90
N GLY A 138 -4.00 11.00 19.20
CA GLY A 138 -4.68 10.09 20.13
C GLY A 138 -6.15 10.43 20.41
N GLN A 139 -6.62 11.62 20.03
CA GLN A 139 -8.01 12.07 20.20
C GLN A 139 -8.86 11.90 18.93
N MET A 140 -8.29 11.26 17.91
CA MET A 140 -8.94 11.02 16.62
C MET A 140 -9.63 9.67 16.61
N SER A 141 -10.71 9.56 15.82
CA SER A 141 -11.34 8.27 15.51
C SER A 141 -10.39 7.37 14.70
N GLY A 142 -10.65 6.06 14.70
CA GLY A 142 -9.82 5.11 13.94
C GLY A 142 -9.72 5.44 12.44
N GLY A 143 -10.80 5.89 11.80
CA GLY A 143 -10.80 6.31 10.40
C GLY A 143 -9.99 7.58 10.15
N GLU A 144 -10.08 8.57 11.06
CA GLU A 144 -9.26 9.78 10.98
C GLU A 144 -7.78 9.47 11.19
N GLN A 145 -7.43 8.56 12.10
CA GLN A 145 -6.07 8.07 12.31
C GLN A 145 -5.53 7.37 11.07
N GLN A 146 -6.35 6.57 10.38
CA GLN A 146 -5.97 5.90 9.14
C GLN A 146 -5.66 6.93 8.03
N MET A 147 -6.54 7.91 7.83
CA MET A 147 -6.30 9.01 6.89
C MET A 147 -5.03 9.81 7.25
N LEU A 148 -4.78 10.07 8.54
CA LEU A 148 -3.58 10.77 9.00
C LEU A 148 -2.31 9.94 8.71
N THR A 149 -2.34 8.62 8.87
CA THR A 149 -1.20 7.75 8.56
C THR A 149 -0.88 7.78 7.07
N ILE A 150 -1.90 7.71 6.21
CA ILE A 150 -1.74 7.84 4.76
C ILE A 150 -1.16 9.22 4.42
N ALA A 151 -1.77 10.29 4.92
CA ALA A 151 -1.33 11.65 4.67
C ALA A 151 0.13 11.88 5.12
N ARG A 152 0.52 11.41 6.29
CA ARG A 152 1.91 11.48 6.78
C ARG A 152 2.88 10.72 5.86
N THR A 153 2.48 9.56 5.34
CA THR A 153 3.30 8.79 4.41
C THR A 153 3.46 9.55 3.08
N LEU A 154 2.41 10.20 2.60
CA LEU A 154 2.43 11.02 1.39
C LEU A 154 3.35 12.25 1.53
N MET A 155 3.50 12.85 2.73
CA MET A 155 4.48 13.92 2.99
C MET A 155 5.93 13.51 2.65
N GLY A 156 6.20 12.21 2.56
CA GLY A 156 7.47 11.67 2.09
C GLY A 156 7.69 11.78 0.58
N ASN A 157 6.73 12.31 -0.17
CA ASN A 157 6.71 12.40 -1.63
C ASN A 157 7.06 11.06 -2.30
N PRO A 158 6.35 9.96 -1.98
CA PRO A 158 6.65 8.64 -2.52
C PRO A 158 6.28 8.54 -4.00
N ARG A 159 6.93 7.61 -4.72
CA ARG A 159 6.56 7.19 -6.07
C ARG A 159 5.69 5.93 -6.08
N LEU A 160 5.82 5.12 -5.04
CA LEU A 160 4.99 3.94 -4.76
C LEU A 160 4.59 3.93 -3.30
N VAL A 161 3.33 3.65 -3.01
CA VAL A 161 2.82 3.45 -1.65
C VAL A 161 2.22 2.06 -1.51
N LEU A 162 2.61 1.37 -0.45
CA LEU A 162 2.00 0.12 0.00
C LEU A 162 0.98 0.44 1.10
N LEU A 163 -0.27 0.06 0.90
CA LEU A 163 -1.36 0.22 1.87
C LEU A 163 -1.81 -1.15 2.38
N ASP A 164 -1.55 -1.44 3.64
CA ASP A 164 -1.85 -2.74 4.24
C ASP A 164 -3.20 -2.70 4.95
N GLU A 165 -4.21 -3.35 4.36
CA GLU A 165 -5.60 -3.43 4.79
C GLU A 165 -6.21 -2.08 5.23
N PRO A 166 -6.15 -1.04 4.37
CA PRO A 166 -6.52 0.31 4.77
C PRO A 166 -8.00 0.47 5.12
N SER A 167 -8.89 -0.41 4.64
CA SER A 167 -10.34 -0.34 4.90
C SER A 167 -10.76 -1.08 6.19
N GLU A 168 -9.86 -1.85 6.82
CA GLU A 168 -10.23 -2.72 7.93
C GLU A 168 -10.72 -1.96 9.16
N GLY A 169 -11.86 -2.42 9.71
CA GLY A 169 -12.47 -1.84 10.92
C GLY A 169 -12.96 -0.41 10.76
N LEU A 170 -13.19 0.05 9.53
CA LEU A 170 -13.70 1.40 9.25
C LEU A 170 -15.20 1.39 8.95
N ALA A 171 -15.87 2.50 9.31
CA ALA A 171 -17.27 2.71 8.95
C ALA A 171 -17.41 2.89 7.41
N PRO A 172 -18.55 2.46 6.80
CA PRO A 172 -18.76 2.52 5.36
C PRO A 172 -18.50 3.91 4.73
N VAL A 173 -18.93 4.97 5.38
CA VAL A 173 -18.71 6.35 4.92
C VAL A 173 -17.21 6.71 4.84
N ILE A 174 -16.40 6.20 5.76
CA ILE A 174 -14.96 6.43 5.76
C ILE A 174 -14.27 5.62 4.64
N ILE A 175 -14.76 4.40 4.38
CA ILE A 175 -14.28 3.56 3.26
C ILE A 175 -14.52 4.27 1.92
N GLU A 176 -15.70 4.89 1.73
CA GLU A 176 -16.02 5.66 0.53
C GLU A 176 -15.10 6.88 0.37
N ASP A 177 -14.87 7.63 1.45
CA ASP A 177 -13.98 8.80 1.41
C ASP A 177 -12.53 8.40 1.13
N MET A 178 -12.09 7.27 1.69
CA MET A 178 -10.77 6.69 1.39
C MET A 178 -10.66 6.25 -0.07
N ALA A 179 -11.70 5.60 -0.62
CA ALA A 179 -11.72 5.21 -2.03
C ALA A 179 -11.57 6.44 -2.94
N LYS A 180 -12.30 7.51 -2.68
CA LYS A 180 -12.18 8.78 -3.41
C LYS A 180 -10.77 9.36 -3.32
N ALA A 181 -10.14 9.30 -2.14
CA ALA A 181 -8.78 9.77 -1.95
C ALA A 181 -7.79 8.95 -2.79
N ILE A 182 -7.87 7.60 -2.76
CA ILE A 182 -6.97 6.73 -3.54
C ILE A 182 -7.14 6.95 -5.05
N ILE A 183 -8.38 7.15 -5.54
CA ILE A 183 -8.63 7.49 -6.95
C ILE A 183 -7.93 8.80 -7.31
N ARG A 184 -8.03 9.84 -6.46
CA ARG A 184 -7.31 11.11 -6.70
C ARG A 184 -5.80 10.94 -6.68
N LEU A 185 -5.24 10.09 -5.81
CA LEU A 185 -3.81 9.75 -5.78
C LEU A 185 -3.36 9.14 -7.10
N LYS A 186 -4.16 8.20 -7.63
CA LYS A 186 -3.94 7.59 -8.95
C LYS A 186 -3.96 8.62 -10.07
N ASP A 187 -4.94 9.52 -10.07
CA ASP A 187 -5.08 10.57 -11.10
C ASP A 187 -3.87 11.54 -11.09
N GLN A 188 -3.18 11.64 -9.98
CA GLN A 188 -1.92 12.40 -9.84
C GLN A 188 -0.67 11.57 -10.18
N GLY A 189 -0.84 10.35 -10.65
CA GLY A 189 0.26 9.48 -11.09
C GLY A 189 0.96 8.71 -9.99
N LEU A 190 0.41 8.66 -8.75
CA LEU A 190 0.97 7.84 -7.70
C LEU A 190 0.68 6.35 -7.96
N THR A 191 1.72 5.52 -7.85
CA THR A 191 1.57 4.06 -7.89
C THR A 191 1.16 3.55 -6.51
N VAL A 192 0.17 2.65 -6.44
CA VAL A 192 -0.34 2.14 -5.16
C VAL A 192 -0.54 0.63 -5.22
N LEU A 193 0.06 -0.09 -4.28
CA LEU A 193 -0.25 -1.49 -4.00
C LEU A 193 -1.08 -1.55 -2.71
N ILE A 194 -2.27 -2.13 -2.80
CA ILE A 194 -3.20 -2.23 -1.67
C ILE A 194 -3.38 -3.70 -1.33
N SER A 195 -3.15 -4.10 -0.07
CA SER A 195 -3.64 -5.39 0.40
C SER A 195 -5.06 -5.25 0.91
N GLU A 196 -5.93 -6.18 0.57
CA GLU A 196 -7.34 -6.11 0.98
C GLU A 196 -8.00 -7.50 1.10
N GLN A 197 -8.99 -7.56 1.99
CA GLN A 197 -9.99 -8.62 2.01
C GLN A 197 -11.33 -8.13 1.47
N ASN A 198 -11.60 -6.83 1.61
CA ASN A 198 -12.81 -6.19 1.14
C ASN A 198 -12.77 -6.01 -0.38
N LEU A 199 -13.37 -6.98 -1.10
CA LEU A 199 -13.42 -6.94 -2.57
C LEU A 199 -14.18 -5.74 -3.11
N HIS A 200 -15.19 -5.25 -2.39
CA HIS A 200 -15.93 -4.06 -2.81
C HIS A 200 -15.02 -2.84 -2.84
N PHE A 201 -14.25 -2.63 -1.76
CA PHE A 201 -13.29 -1.53 -1.70
C PHE A 201 -12.19 -1.70 -2.75
N ALA A 202 -11.61 -2.90 -2.88
CA ALA A 202 -10.59 -3.19 -3.89
C ALA A 202 -11.09 -2.86 -5.31
N HIS A 203 -12.33 -3.24 -5.63
CA HIS A 203 -12.96 -2.97 -6.93
C HIS A 203 -13.17 -1.46 -7.20
N LEU A 204 -13.46 -0.67 -6.17
CA LEU A 204 -13.64 0.77 -6.33
C LEU A 204 -12.35 1.49 -6.73
N VAL A 205 -11.18 1.01 -6.28
CA VAL A 205 -9.92 1.76 -6.39
C VAL A 205 -8.91 1.17 -7.37
N ALA A 206 -8.95 -0.14 -7.62
CA ALA A 206 -7.94 -0.83 -8.43
C ALA A 206 -8.50 -1.30 -9.78
N ASN A 207 -7.67 -1.22 -10.82
CA ASN A 207 -7.99 -1.76 -12.16
C ASN A 207 -7.47 -3.19 -12.34
N ARG A 208 -6.50 -3.62 -11.53
CA ARG A 208 -5.89 -4.94 -11.57
C ARG A 208 -5.88 -5.56 -10.18
N ALA A 209 -6.08 -6.87 -10.14
CA ALA A 209 -6.05 -7.65 -8.92
C ALA A 209 -5.01 -8.76 -8.99
N ILE A 210 -4.36 -9.00 -7.88
CA ILE A 210 -3.50 -10.16 -7.62
C ILE A 210 -4.15 -10.95 -6.50
N ILE A 211 -4.46 -12.23 -6.73
CA ILE A 211 -4.93 -13.11 -5.65
C ILE A 211 -3.73 -13.83 -5.06
N ILE A 212 -3.54 -13.70 -3.76
CA ILE A 212 -2.57 -14.48 -3.00
C ILE A 212 -3.29 -15.49 -2.09
N GLU A 213 -2.88 -16.75 -2.13
CA GLU A 213 -3.35 -17.80 -1.23
C GLU A 213 -2.17 -18.65 -0.78
N LYS A 214 -2.07 -18.89 0.54
CA LYS A 214 -1.00 -19.68 1.15
C LYS A 214 0.40 -19.29 0.67
N GLY A 215 0.63 -17.99 0.53
CA GLY A 215 1.93 -17.42 0.11
C GLY A 215 2.26 -17.57 -1.37
N MET A 216 1.32 -17.93 -2.23
CA MET A 216 1.50 -18.06 -3.68
C MET A 216 0.51 -17.18 -4.43
N ILE A 217 0.95 -16.61 -5.55
CA ILE A 217 0.05 -15.91 -6.48
C ILE A 217 -0.76 -16.95 -7.25
N GLN A 218 -2.09 -16.83 -7.17
CA GLN A 218 -3.05 -17.71 -7.83
C GLN A 218 -3.70 -17.05 -9.05
N PHE A 219 -3.74 -15.73 -9.07
CA PHE A 219 -4.30 -14.95 -10.16
C PHE A 219 -3.58 -13.60 -10.22
N ASP A 220 -3.38 -13.10 -11.43
CA ASP A 220 -2.89 -11.76 -11.71
C ASP A 220 -3.54 -11.28 -13.00
N GLY A 221 -4.40 -10.27 -12.92
CA GLY A 221 -5.15 -9.81 -14.08
C GLY A 221 -6.13 -8.68 -13.78
N PRO A 222 -6.93 -8.27 -14.78
CA PRO A 222 -7.91 -7.19 -14.63
C PRO A 222 -8.89 -7.44 -13.48
N MET A 223 -9.16 -6.40 -12.69
CA MET A 223 -10.15 -6.46 -11.61
C MET A 223 -11.54 -6.89 -12.12
N GLN A 224 -11.90 -6.48 -13.34
CA GLN A 224 -13.16 -6.86 -13.96
C GLN A 224 -13.28 -8.39 -14.13
N THR A 225 -12.20 -9.08 -14.50
CA THR A 225 -12.19 -10.55 -14.60
C THR A 225 -12.51 -11.18 -13.25
N LEU A 226 -11.87 -10.68 -12.17
CA LEU A 226 -12.13 -11.17 -10.82
C LEU A 226 -13.59 -10.94 -10.38
N THR A 227 -14.18 -9.81 -10.73
CA THR A 227 -15.55 -9.47 -10.32
C THR A 227 -16.63 -10.17 -11.15
N SER A 228 -16.36 -10.51 -12.41
CA SER A 228 -17.30 -11.19 -13.30
C SER A 228 -17.28 -12.72 -13.16
N ASP A 229 -16.14 -13.31 -12.80
CA ASP A 229 -15.96 -14.76 -12.69
C ASP A 229 -16.25 -15.25 -11.26
N ALA A 230 -17.43 -15.84 -11.06
CA ALA A 230 -17.82 -16.42 -9.77
C ALA A 230 -16.89 -17.56 -9.35
N SER A 231 -16.37 -18.35 -10.29
CA SER A 231 -15.53 -19.51 -9.97
C SER A 231 -14.19 -19.10 -9.33
N ILE A 232 -13.63 -17.99 -9.76
CA ILE A 232 -12.40 -17.42 -9.16
C ILE A 232 -12.70 -16.95 -7.73
N ARG A 233 -13.83 -16.26 -7.52
CA ARG A 233 -14.20 -15.76 -6.18
C ARG A 233 -14.47 -16.91 -5.21
N GLU A 234 -15.29 -17.90 -5.61
CA GLU A 234 -15.59 -19.06 -4.78
C GLU A 234 -14.34 -19.88 -4.43
N ARG A 235 -13.45 -20.06 -5.39
CA ARG A 235 -12.25 -20.86 -5.22
C ARG A 235 -11.24 -20.23 -4.25
N TYR A 236 -10.99 -18.92 -4.35
CA TYR A 236 -9.87 -18.28 -3.66
C TYR A 236 -10.27 -17.31 -2.55
N LEU A 237 -11.49 -16.78 -2.60
CA LEU A 237 -11.91 -15.73 -1.68
C LEU A 237 -13.06 -16.19 -0.76
N ALA A 238 -13.71 -17.32 -1.06
CA ALA A 238 -14.81 -17.98 -0.35
C ALA A 238 -15.60 -17.02 0.57
N VAL A 239 -16.64 -16.44 0.01
CA VAL A 239 -17.69 -15.73 0.77
C VAL A 239 -18.87 -16.68 0.91
#